data_acde747de4ff1db797fd4fb492a5f7af
#
_entry.id   acde747de4ff1db797fd4fb492a5f7af
#
_cell.length_a   1.000
_cell.length_b   1.000
_cell.length_c   1.000
_cell.angle_alpha   90.00
_cell.angle_beta   90.00
_cell.angle_gamma   90.00
#
_symmetry.space_group_name_H-M   'P 1'
#
loop_
_entity.id
_entity.type
_entity.pdbx_description
1 polymer ?
#
loop_
_entity_poly.entity_id
_entity_poly.type
_entity_poly.pdbx_seq_one_letter_code
_entity_poly.pdbx_strand_id
1 'polypeptide(L)'
;MSYDELYASVLDLYRPIALNGDTSAVPSDLSSDEAYATSTIFDAKRAGENVQYSYVDINGDGSAELLIGTPDSVHALYYLDNDDKPVFAKSAGTFAKGGYLSTMKFYKDGTIYCQLFQRMRPEAKAETYEIKDGAFSQLQSVDFSMSDTTDGASKVGLGNAQTFDLSSEDWYDFDDSSSDETEASSSDSKSNKETGMDINAIQNGDFSSIAGTWKNGKGYTMTFDKNGLVSDTEKVAIEYGKIADGFFKAGLVPKEVGPGGGMIAFLPKGVALTGSVTSSPNEKADDQSDKSKDRIWSGQSIYGTTDDSYFFYKVD
;
A
#
# COMPACT_ATOMS: atom_id res chain seq x y z
N MET A 1 26.50 -12.85 -4.46
CA MET A 1 25.10 -13.23 -4.73
C MET A 1 24.27 -12.02 -4.36
N SER A 2 23.35 -11.59 -5.23
CA SER A 2 22.46 -10.45 -4.91
C SER A 2 21.35 -10.91 -3.96
N TYR A 3 20.65 -9.97 -3.29
CA TYR A 3 19.50 -10.33 -2.45
C TYR A 3 18.37 -10.92 -3.28
N ASP A 4 18.17 -10.50 -4.54
CA ASP A 4 17.22 -11.12 -5.46
C ASP A 4 17.52 -12.61 -5.71
N GLU A 5 18.79 -12.98 -5.83
CA GLU A 5 19.20 -14.40 -5.97
C GLU A 5 19.01 -15.17 -4.65
N LEU A 6 19.37 -14.57 -3.51
CA LEU A 6 19.23 -15.19 -2.19
C LEU A 6 17.77 -15.46 -1.82
N TYR A 7 16.89 -14.51 -2.11
CA TYR A 7 15.47 -14.59 -1.81
C TYR A 7 14.58 -15.04 -2.98
N ALA A 8 15.17 -15.50 -4.10
CA ALA A 8 14.43 -15.83 -5.32
C ALA A 8 13.23 -16.76 -5.08
N SER A 9 13.41 -17.83 -4.28
CA SER A 9 12.32 -18.78 -3.97
C SER A 9 11.17 -18.15 -3.21
N VAL A 10 11.44 -17.15 -2.37
CA VAL A 10 10.42 -16.40 -1.63
C VAL A 10 9.71 -15.42 -2.56
N LEU A 11 10.46 -14.68 -3.37
CA LEU A 11 9.87 -13.76 -4.34
C LEU A 11 8.98 -14.51 -5.34
N ASP A 12 9.38 -15.69 -5.80
CA ASP A 12 8.60 -16.53 -6.70
C ASP A 12 7.29 -17.04 -6.06
N LEU A 13 7.29 -17.33 -4.75
CA LEU A 13 6.08 -17.67 -4.01
C LEU A 13 5.07 -16.52 -3.99
N TYR A 14 5.53 -15.30 -3.73
CA TYR A 14 4.63 -14.15 -3.53
C TYR A 14 4.29 -13.40 -4.82
N ARG A 15 5.11 -13.52 -5.86
CA ARG A 15 4.91 -12.83 -7.16
C ARG A 15 3.50 -13.03 -7.75
N PRO A 16 2.98 -14.26 -7.97
CA PRO A 16 1.65 -14.46 -8.53
C PRO A 16 0.54 -13.92 -7.62
N ILE A 17 0.74 -13.97 -6.30
CA ILE A 17 -0.23 -13.44 -5.33
C ILE A 17 -0.26 -11.91 -5.40
N ALA A 18 0.90 -11.28 -5.36
CA ALA A 18 1.05 -9.81 -5.37
C ALA A 18 0.58 -9.19 -6.69
N LEU A 19 0.89 -9.83 -7.82
CA LEU A 19 0.51 -9.33 -9.15
C LEU A 19 -0.96 -9.56 -9.48
N ASN A 20 -1.45 -10.78 -9.25
CA ASN A 20 -2.73 -11.24 -9.82
C ASN A 20 -3.71 -11.76 -8.77
N GLY A 21 -3.32 -11.87 -7.50
CA GLY A 21 -4.09 -12.57 -6.47
C GLY A 21 -4.20 -14.07 -6.73
N ASP A 22 -3.21 -14.65 -7.43
CA ASP A 22 -3.18 -16.08 -7.74
C ASP A 22 -2.48 -16.86 -6.62
N THR A 23 -3.25 -17.70 -5.94
CA THR A 23 -2.78 -18.56 -4.84
C THR A 23 -2.64 -20.02 -5.25
N SER A 24 -2.79 -20.36 -6.54
CA SER A 24 -2.81 -21.74 -7.03
C SER A 24 -1.48 -22.48 -6.81
N ALA A 25 -0.36 -21.74 -6.81
CA ALA A 25 0.97 -22.28 -6.61
C ALA A 25 1.45 -22.29 -5.13
N VAL A 26 0.62 -21.83 -4.18
CA VAL A 26 0.97 -21.79 -2.76
C VAL A 26 1.12 -23.23 -2.24
N PRO A 27 2.29 -23.63 -1.67
CA PRO A 27 2.49 -24.94 -1.12
C PRO A 27 1.53 -25.25 0.04
N SER A 28 1.09 -26.50 0.13
CA SER A 28 0.15 -26.92 1.20
C SER A 28 0.84 -27.23 2.53
N ASP A 29 2.15 -27.28 2.54
CA ASP A 29 3.00 -27.65 3.69
C ASP A 29 3.68 -26.45 4.36
N LEU A 30 3.29 -25.22 3.99
CA LEU A 30 3.73 -24.02 4.69
C LEU A 30 3.34 -24.07 6.18
N SER A 31 4.14 -23.43 7.02
CA SER A 31 3.76 -23.19 8.41
C SER A 31 2.45 -22.38 8.48
N SER A 32 1.70 -22.49 9.56
CA SER A 32 0.43 -21.77 9.70
C SER A 32 0.60 -20.24 9.63
N ASP A 33 1.73 -19.73 10.11
CA ASP A 33 2.03 -18.30 10.10
C ASP A 33 2.44 -17.82 8.69
N GLU A 34 3.19 -18.61 7.95
CA GLU A 34 3.56 -18.34 6.56
C GLU A 34 2.34 -18.45 5.61
N ALA A 35 1.48 -19.44 5.82
CA ALA A 35 0.19 -19.54 5.11
C ALA A 35 -0.73 -18.36 5.44
N TYR A 36 -0.65 -17.80 6.65
CA TYR A 36 -1.34 -16.57 7.01
C TYR A 36 -0.77 -15.37 6.23
N ALA A 37 0.56 -15.27 6.06
CA ALA A 37 1.19 -14.24 5.26
C ALA A 37 0.69 -14.25 3.80
N THR A 38 0.61 -15.43 3.16
CA THR A 38 0.06 -15.54 1.79
C THR A 38 -1.40 -15.07 1.71
N SER A 39 -2.20 -15.40 2.75
CA SER A 39 -3.60 -14.97 2.83
C SER A 39 -3.75 -13.46 3.00
N THR A 40 -2.92 -12.84 3.84
CA THR A 40 -2.98 -11.39 4.07
C THR A 40 -2.52 -10.61 2.84
N ILE A 41 -1.50 -11.08 2.13
CA ILE A 41 -1.04 -10.49 0.85
C ILE A 41 -2.11 -10.64 -0.23
N PHE A 42 -2.78 -11.79 -0.31
CA PHE A 42 -3.92 -11.98 -1.20
C PHE A 42 -5.06 -11.00 -0.89
N ASP A 43 -5.41 -10.82 0.40
CA ASP A 43 -6.47 -9.91 0.81
C ASP A 43 -6.06 -8.44 0.59
N ALA A 44 -4.79 -8.07 0.82
CA ALA A 44 -4.23 -6.75 0.49
C ALA A 44 -4.34 -6.46 -1.01
N LYS A 45 -3.92 -7.41 -1.85
CA LYS A 45 -4.08 -7.29 -3.31
C LYS A 45 -5.55 -7.12 -3.72
N ARG A 46 -6.47 -7.89 -3.15
CA ARG A 46 -7.90 -7.74 -3.40
C ARG A 46 -8.47 -6.40 -2.91
N ALA A 47 -7.89 -5.83 -1.88
CA ALA A 47 -8.22 -4.49 -1.39
C ALA A 47 -7.68 -3.38 -2.30
N GLY A 48 -6.82 -3.72 -3.27
CA GLY A 48 -6.23 -2.79 -4.23
C GLY A 48 -4.90 -2.21 -3.78
N GLU A 49 -4.25 -2.81 -2.76
CA GLU A 49 -2.91 -2.41 -2.36
C GLU A 49 -1.88 -2.83 -3.43
N ASN A 50 -0.90 -1.98 -3.67
CA ASN A 50 0.28 -2.33 -4.46
C ASN A 50 1.27 -3.03 -3.53
N VAL A 51 1.21 -4.36 -3.48
CA VAL A 51 2.14 -5.15 -2.66
C VAL A 51 3.50 -5.14 -3.31
N GLN A 52 4.50 -4.70 -2.55
CA GLN A 52 5.89 -4.54 -2.93
C GLN A 52 6.80 -5.38 -2.02
N TYR A 53 8.09 -5.36 -2.28
CA TYR A 53 9.09 -5.93 -1.38
C TYR A 53 10.27 -4.96 -1.18
N SER A 54 10.99 -5.14 -0.07
CA SER A 54 12.15 -4.31 0.29
C SER A 54 13.20 -5.16 1.00
N TYR A 55 14.47 -4.81 0.79
CA TYR A 55 15.60 -5.40 1.51
C TYR A 55 16.11 -4.39 2.52
N VAL A 56 15.99 -4.71 3.80
CA VAL A 56 16.31 -3.78 4.91
C VAL A 56 17.13 -4.51 5.96
N ASP A 57 18.32 -4.00 6.25
CA ASP A 57 19.14 -4.48 7.36
C ASP A 57 18.56 -3.94 8.69
N ILE A 58 17.61 -4.68 9.26
CA ILE A 58 16.85 -4.26 10.44
C ILE A 58 17.70 -4.34 11.70
N ASN A 59 18.55 -5.36 11.80
CA ASN A 59 19.33 -5.65 13.00
C ASN A 59 20.76 -5.06 12.97
N GLY A 60 21.19 -4.48 11.82
CA GLY A 60 22.49 -3.83 11.68
C GLY A 60 23.66 -4.81 11.55
N ASP A 61 23.41 -6.07 11.15
CA ASP A 61 24.46 -7.09 11.02
C ASP A 61 25.13 -7.13 9.63
N GLY A 62 24.61 -6.34 8.68
CA GLY A 62 25.09 -6.25 7.30
C GLY A 62 24.42 -7.22 6.32
N SER A 63 23.47 -8.03 6.80
CA SER A 63 22.61 -8.88 5.99
C SER A 63 21.20 -8.31 5.98
N ALA A 64 20.62 -8.04 4.82
CA ALA A 64 19.29 -7.46 4.76
C ALA A 64 18.21 -8.54 4.88
N GLU A 65 17.20 -8.25 5.68
CA GLU A 65 15.94 -8.98 5.73
C GLU A 65 15.08 -8.62 4.53
N LEU A 66 14.23 -9.56 4.10
CA LEU A 66 13.21 -9.33 3.08
C LEU A 66 11.87 -9.02 3.74
N LEU A 67 11.33 -7.85 3.44
CA LEU A 67 10.00 -7.41 3.80
C LEU A 67 9.07 -7.52 2.58
N ILE A 68 7.86 -8.04 2.77
CA ILE A 68 6.82 -8.07 1.73
C ILE A 68 5.58 -7.37 2.26
N GLY A 69 5.11 -6.37 1.52
CA GLY A 69 3.98 -5.53 1.92
C GLY A 69 4.03 -4.15 1.29
N THR A 70 3.86 -3.14 2.12
CA THR A 70 4.05 -1.72 1.78
C THR A 70 4.87 -1.05 2.89
N PRO A 71 5.39 0.18 2.68
CA PRO A 71 6.06 0.94 3.75
C PRO A 71 5.23 1.08 5.03
N ASP A 72 3.90 1.12 4.90
CA ASP A 72 2.97 1.29 6.03
C ASP A 72 2.47 -0.03 6.64
N SER A 73 2.60 -1.15 5.90
CA SER A 73 2.02 -2.45 6.31
C SER A 73 2.85 -3.62 5.78
N VAL A 74 3.74 -4.15 6.61
CA VAL A 74 4.51 -5.35 6.29
C VAL A 74 3.65 -6.58 6.58
N HIS A 75 3.53 -7.50 5.61
CA HIS A 75 2.73 -8.73 5.70
C HIS A 75 3.58 -9.97 5.96
N ALA A 76 4.81 -10.00 5.44
CA ALA A 76 5.74 -11.10 5.65
C ALA A 76 7.16 -10.58 5.88
N LEU A 77 7.86 -11.23 6.78
CA LEU A 77 9.26 -11.01 7.12
C LEU A 77 10.04 -12.30 6.93
N TYR A 78 11.14 -12.22 6.20
CA TYR A 78 12.13 -13.30 6.04
C TYR A 78 13.52 -12.78 6.39
N TYR A 79 14.39 -13.66 6.83
CA TYR A 79 15.80 -13.40 7.09
C TYR A 79 16.66 -14.49 6.46
N LEU A 80 17.97 -14.27 6.36
CA LEU A 80 18.93 -15.28 5.94
C LEU A 80 19.53 -16.01 7.16
N ASP A 81 19.56 -17.33 7.12
CA ASP A 81 20.26 -18.12 8.12
C ASP A 81 21.78 -18.09 7.88
N ASN A 82 22.53 -18.80 8.72
CA ASN A 82 24.00 -18.86 8.62
C ASN A 82 24.53 -19.54 7.34
N ASP A 83 23.67 -20.16 6.56
CA ASP A 83 23.96 -20.77 5.26
C ASP A 83 23.47 -19.91 4.08
N ASP A 84 23.12 -18.63 4.32
CA ASP A 84 22.52 -17.69 3.36
C ASP A 84 21.19 -18.22 2.76
N LYS A 85 20.42 -18.99 3.51
CA LYS A 85 19.12 -19.48 3.08
C LYS A 85 17.99 -18.63 3.65
N PRO A 86 16.98 -18.27 2.84
CA PRO A 86 15.83 -17.54 3.33
C PRO A 86 14.98 -18.39 4.28
N VAL A 87 14.69 -17.82 5.45
CA VAL A 87 13.87 -18.44 6.50
C VAL A 87 12.73 -17.49 6.83
N PHE A 88 11.51 -18.03 6.86
CA PHE A 88 10.34 -17.26 7.29
C PHE A 88 10.44 -16.93 8.78
N ALA A 89 10.27 -15.63 9.11
CA ALA A 89 10.31 -15.13 10.49
C ALA A 89 8.89 -14.92 11.04
N LYS A 90 8.10 -14.05 10.40
CA LYS A 90 6.83 -13.61 10.97
C LYS A 90 5.87 -13.08 9.91
N SER A 91 4.56 -13.26 10.16
CA SER A 91 3.50 -12.62 9.40
C SER A 91 2.83 -11.49 10.18
N ALA A 92 2.23 -10.56 9.45
CA ALA A 92 1.29 -9.59 9.98
C ALA A 92 0.20 -9.28 8.95
N GLY A 93 -0.95 -8.76 9.41
CA GLY A 93 -2.02 -8.36 8.51
C GLY A 93 -3.27 -7.88 9.22
N THR A 94 -3.95 -6.95 8.59
CA THR A 94 -5.19 -6.32 9.08
C THR A 94 -6.43 -6.80 8.33
N PHE A 95 -6.29 -7.72 7.39
CA PHE A 95 -7.36 -8.24 6.53
C PHE A 95 -7.88 -9.63 6.92
N ALA A 96 -7.41 -10.20 8.02
CA ALA A 96 -7.63 -11.60 8.36
C ALA A 96 -9.10 -12.02 8.42
N LYS A 97 -9.41 -13.15 7.81
CA LYS A 97 -10.64 -13.91 8.06
C LYS A 97 -10.64 -14.38 9.52
N GLY A 98 -11.75 -14.18 10.24
CA GLY A 98 -11.87 -14.60 11.64
C GLY A 98 -11.62 -13.51 12.67
N GLY A 99 -11.33 -12.29 12.25
CA GLY A 99 -11.25 -11.13 13.15
C GLY A 99 -9.96 -11.01 13.95
N TYR A 100 -8.98 -11.90 13.73
CA TYR A 100 -7.62 -11.75 14.26
C TYR A 100 -6.82 -10.85 13.33
N LEU A 101 -6.17 -9.87 13.92
CA LEU A 101 -5.38 -8.86 13.22
C LEU A 101 -4.00 -8.80 13.86
N SER A 102 -3.00 -8.46 13.06
CA SER A 102 -1.66 -8.21 13.58
C SER A 102 -1.00 -7.06 12.83
N THR A 103 -0.17 -6.32 13.54
CA THR A 103 0.71 -5.30 12.96
C THR A 103 2.15 -5.61 13.33
N MET A 104 3.07 -5.21 12.47
CA MET A 104 4.50 -5.36 12.67
C MET A 104 5.18 -3.99 12.58
N LYS A 105 6.09 -3.71 13.51
CA LYS A 105 6.91 -2.49 13.51
C LYS A 105 8.36 -2.86 13.82
N PHE A 106 9.26 -2.11 13.25
CA PHE A 106 10.70 -2.30 13.41
C PHE A 106 11.29 -1.11 14.18
N TYR A 107 12.27 -1.39 15.03
CA TYR A 107 12.95 -0.40 15.84
C TYR A 107 14.41 -0.33 15.48
N LYS A 108 15.04 0.83 15.67
CA LYS A 108 16.45 1.08 15.29
C LYS A 108 17.47 0.26 16.08
N ASP A 109 17.06 -0.35 17.17
CA ASP A 109 17.88 -1.27 17.97
C ASP A 109 17.78 -2.74 17.49
N GLY A 110 17.12 -2.98 16.36
CA GLY A 110 16.89 -4.31 15.78
C GLY A 110 15.69 -5.06 16.36
N THR A 111 14.96 -4.47 17.32
CA THR A 111 13.77 -5.09 17.88
C THR A 111 12.61 -5.07 16.87
N ILE A 112 11.97 -6.23 16.71
CA ILE A 112 10.76 -6.40 15.92
C ILE A 112 9.58 -6.50 16.88
N TYR A 113 8.62 -5.60 16.75
CA TYR A 113 7.42 -5.56 17.56
C TYR A 113 6.22 -6.05 16.77
N CYS A 114 5.45 -6.98 17.33
CA CYS A 114 4.19 -7.44 16.79
C CYS A 114 3.06 -7.20 17.79
N GLN A 115 1.96 -6.62 17.31
CA GLN A 115 0.74 -6.49 18.10
C GLN A 115 -0.35 -7.34 17.49
N LEU A 116 -0.88 -8.28 18.28
CA LEU A 116 -2.00 -9.13 17.89
C LEU A 116 -3.26 -8.65 18.62
N PHE A 117 -4.37 -8.54 17.89
CA PHE A 117 -5.64 -8.08 18.47
C PHE A 117 -6.84 -8.64 17.70
N GLN A 118 -8.03 -8.49 18.24
CA GLN A 118 -9.27 -8.84 17.56
C GLN A 118 -10.13 -7.60 17.36
N ARG A 119 -10.82 -7.54 16.22
CA ARG A 119 -11.83 -6.49 16.00
C ARG A 119 -12.91 -6.58 17.07
N MET A 120 -13.31 -5.42 17.60
CA MET A 120 -14.38 -5.27 18.59
C MET A 120 -14.10 -5.95 19.96
N ARG A 121 -12.84 -6.28 20.25
CA ARG A 121 -12.41 -6.77 21.54
C ARG A 121 -11.28 -5.91 22.08
N PRO A 122 -11.24 -5.63 23.38
CA PRO A 122 -10.15 -4.85 23.97
C PRO A 122 -8.86 -5.68 24.19
N GLU A 123 -8.96 -7.00 24.21
CA GLU A 123 -7.84 -7.89 24.48
C GLU A 123 -6.84 -7.86 23.30
N ALA A 124 -5.59 -7.64 23.61
CA ALA A 124 -4.48 -7.61 22.67
C ALA A 124 -3.24 -8.26 23.28
N LYS A 125 -2.29 -8.60 22.44
CA LYS A 125 -0.99 -9.14 22.83
C LYS A 125 0.11 -8.33 22.16
N ALA A 126 1.11 -7.92 22.94
CA ALA A 126 2.34 -7.31 22.49
C ALA A 126 3.47 -8.33 22.55
N GLU A 127 4.14 -8.52 21.45
CA GLU A 127 5.27 -9.46 21.33
C GLU A 127 6.48 -8.73 20.75
N THR A 128 7.67 -9.07 21.24
CA THR A 128 8.93 -8.58 20.67
C THR A 128 9.82 -9.73 20.27
N TYR A 129 10.58 -9.52 19.20
CA TYR A 129 11.46 -10.50 18.59
C TYR A 129 12.78 -9.83 18.19
N GLU A 130 13.80 -10.65 17.99
CA GLU A 130 15.07 -10.28 17.37
C GLU A 130 15.48 -11.30 16.31
N ILE A 131 16.26 -10.84 15.33
CA ILE A 131 17.05 -11.71 14.43
C ILE A 131 18.49 -11.56 14.88
N LYS A 132 19.11 -12.64 15.28
CA LYS A 132 20.47 -12.64 15.78
C LYS A 132 21.16 -13.97 15.49
N ASP A 133 22.42 -13.90 15.04
CA ASP A 133 23.24 -15.08 14.74
C ASP A 133 22.52 -16.06 13.78
N GLY A 134 21.79 -15.53 12.77
CA GLY A 134 21.03 -16.34 11.79
C GLY A 134 19.80 -17.05 12.37
N ALA A 135 19.24 -16.57 13.48
CA ALA A 135 18.06 -17.13 14.12
C ALA A 135 17.06 -16.05 14.54
N PHE A 136 15.77 -16.35 14.36
CA PHE A 136 14.66 -15.53 14.82
C PHE A 136 14.15 -16.01 16.17
N SER A 137 14.11 -15.15 17.16
CA SER A 137 13.72 -15.51 18.53
C SER A 137 12.77 -14.50 19.16
N GLN A 138 11.83 -15.02 19.98
CA GLN A 138 10.93 -14.18 20.77
C GLN A 138 11.61 -13.73 22.05
N LEU A 139 11.58 -12.40 22.29
CA LEU A 139 12.14 -11.80 23.51
C LEU A 139 11.10 -11.68 24.62
N GLN A 140 9.91 -11.15 24.29
CA GLN A 140 8.83 -10.90 25.24
C GLN A 140 7.46 -11.18 24.63
N SER A 141 6.49 -11.47 25.50
CA SER A 141 5.07 -11.59 25.15
C SER A 141 4.24 -11.13 26.34
N VAL A 142 3.38 -10.12 26.15
CA VAL A 142 2.56 -9.50 27.19
C VAL A 142 1.12 -9.34 26.71
N ASP A 143 0.17 -9.92 27.45
CA ASP A 143 -1.24 -9.66 27.22
C ASP A 143 -1.63 -8.28 27.84
N PHE A 144 -2.44 -7.53 27.11
CA PHE A 144 -2.90 -6.22 27.57
C PHE A 144 -4.29 -5.88 27.01
N SER A 145 -4.89 -4.82 27.51
CA SER A 145 -6.13 -4.27 26.95
C SER A 145 -5.82 -3.03 26.12
N MET A 146 -6.40 -2.94 24.92
CA MET A 146 -6.32 -1.73 24.08
C MET A 146 -7.00 -0.50 24.73
N SER A 147 -7.80 -0.72 25.79
CA SER A 147 -8.36 0.35 26.61
C SER A 147 -7.45 0.81 27.76
N ASP A 148 -6.30 0.16 27.95
CA ASP A 148 -5.32 0.59 28.96
C ASP A 148 -4.74 1.96 28.59
N THR A 149 -4.32 2.71 29.62
CA THR A 149 -3.64 4.00 29.43
C THR A 149 -2.23 3.86 28.86
N THR A 150 -1.65 2.66 28.98
CA THR A 150 -0.31 2.32 28.48
C THR A 150 -0.47 1.39 27.27
N ASP A 151 0.08 1.80 26.12
CA ASP A 151 0.04 1.02 24.89
C ASP A 151 0.92 -0.25 24.96
N GLY A 152 0.71 -1.16 24.01
CA GLY A 152 1.44 -2.43 23.96
C GLY A 152 2.94 -2.28 23.81
N ALA A 153 3.42 -1.30 23.03
CA ALA A 153 4.85 -1.06 22.84
C ALA A 153 5.51 -0.61 24.15
N SER A 154 4.87 0.28 24.90
CA SER A 154 5.35 0.71 26.23
C SER A 154 5.39 -0.44 27.23
N LYS A 155 4.43 -1.39 27.17
CA LYS A 155 4.39 -2.55 28.07
C LYS A 155 5.56 -3.52 27.87
N VAL A 156 6.15 -3.53 26.67
CA VAL A 156 7.34 -4.34 26.34
C VAL A 156 8.62 -3.49 26.30
N GLY A 157 8.60 -2.29 26.89
CA GLY A 157 9.79 -1.44 27.05
C GLY A 157 10.13 -0.56 25.85
N LEU A 158 9.29 -0.52 24.83
CA LEU A 158 9.54 0.21 23.57
C LEU A 158 8.92 1.62 23.51
N GLY A 159 8.30 2.10 24.59
CA GLY A 159 7.56 3.38 24.59
C GLY A 159 8.38 4.61 24.21
N ASN A 160 9.70 4.58 24.40
CA ASN A 160 10.62 5.65 24.00
C ASN A 160 11.62 5.21 22.92
N ALA A 161 11.49 3.99 22.40
CA ALA A 161 12.38 3.48 21.37
C ALA A 161 12.07 4.13 20.01
N GLN A 162 13.12 4.39 19.23
CA GLN A 162 12.96 4.96 17.89
C GLN A 162 12.55 3.89 16.90
N THR A 163 11.44 4.12 16.20
CA THR A 163 11.01 3.26 15.10
C THR A 163 11.92 3.42 13.90
N PHE A 164 12.05 2.34 13.14
CA PHE A 164 12.65 2.34 11.82
C PHE A 164 11.65 2.97 10.83
N ASP A 165 12.12 3.87 9.97
CA ASP A 165 11.27 4.53 8.97
C ASP A 165 11.37 3.77 7.65
N LEU A 166 10.44 2.87 7.42
CA LEU A 166 10.40 2.06 6.20
C LEU A 166 10.05 2.86 4.95
N SER A 167 9.51 4.08 5.10
CA SER A 167 9.20 4.93 3.94
C SER A 167 10.46 5.55 3.30
N SER A 168 11.59 5.50 4.01
CA SER A 168 12.90 5.93 3.51
C SER A 168 13.67 4.82 2.80
N GLU A 169 13.20 3.59 2.84
CA GLU A 169 13.82 2.44 2.20
C GLU A 169 13.36 2.27 0.75
N ASP A 170 14.16 1.55 -0.04
CA ASP A 170 13.83 1.23 -1.43
C ASP A 170 12.80 0.09 -1.46
N TRP A 171 11.63 0.35 -2.06
CA TRP A 171 10.59 -0.64 -2.27
C TRP A 171 10.47 -0.96 -3.76
N TYR A 172 10.42 -2.25 -4.06
CA TYR A 172 10.42 -2.80 -5.42
C TYR A 172 9.07 -3.41 -5.75
N ASP A 173 8.58 -3.14 -6.95
CA ASP A 173 7.38 -3.79 -7.47
C ASP A 173 7.69 -5.25 -7.88
N PHE A 174 6.73 -6.14 -7.64
CA PHE A 174 6.75 -7.43 -8.31
C PHE A 174 6.45 -7.21 -9.80
N ASP A 175 7.25 -7.79 -10.67
CA ASP A 175 7.07 -7.75 -12.12
C ASP A 175 6.84 -9.14 -12.71
N ASP A 176 6.32 -9.20 -13.96
CA ASP A 176 6.06 -10.46 -14.67
C ASP A 176 7.33 -11.16 -15.21
N SER A 177 8.52 -10.62 -14.98
CA SER A 177 9.75 -11.18 -15.51
C SER A 177 10.21 -12.42 -14.75
N SER A 178 9.89 -13.59 -15.28
CA SER A 178 10.68 -14.80 -15.05
C SER A 178 12.01 -14.64 -15.76
N SER A 179 13.09 -14.50 -14.99
CA SER A 179 14.50 -14.66 -15.33
C SER A 179 14.89 -14.69 -16.82
N ASP A 180 15.56 -13.66 -17.29
CA ASP A 180 16.83 -13.83 -18.01
C ASP A 180 17.70 -12.57 -17.86
N GLU A 181 19.01 -12.81 -17.65
CA GLU A 181 20.02 -11.81 -17.33
C GLU A 181 20.17 -10.72 -18.41
N THR A 182 20.42 -9.47 -18.03
CA THR A 182 21.69 -8.79 -18.27
C THR A 182 21.66 -7.31 -17.92
N GLU A 183 22.61 -6.95 -17.01
CA GLU A 183 23.36 -5.69 -16.92
C GLU A 183 22.68 -4.33 -16.92
N ALA A 184 23.04 -3.66 -15.83
CA ALA A 184 23.03 -2.23 -15.58
C ALA A 184 23.21 -1.33 -16.83
N SER A 185 22.39 -0.31 -16.93
CA SER A 185 22.85 1.00 -17.39
C SER A 185 21.86 2.09 -17.02
N SER A 186 22.32 2.98 -16.16
CA SER A 186 21.78 4.34 -16.04
C SER A 186 21.67 5.00 -17.42
N SER A 187 20.49 5.45 -17.79
CA SER A 187 20.41 6.54 -18.75
C SER A 187 19.07 7.26 -18.62
N ASP A 188 19.15 8.52 -18.23
CA ASP A 188 18.20 9.55 -18.60
C ASP A 188 17.70 9.33 -20.04
N SER A 189 16.40 9.14 -20.17
CA SER A 189 15.76 9.28 -21.47
C SER A 189 14.46 10.07 -21.29
N LYS A 190 14.57 11.38 -21.43
CA LYS A 190 13.49 12.22 -21.91
C LYS A 190 12.93 11.60 -23.19
N SER A 191 11.79 10.98 -23.09
CA SER A 191 10.93 10.70 -24.23
C SER A 191 9.65 11.51 -24.04
N ASN A 192 9.58 12.60 -24.79
CA ASN A 192 8.36 13.36 -25.04
C ASN A 192 7.37 12.45 -25.78
N LYS A 193 6.49 11.79 -25.03
CA LYS A 193 5.26 11.23 -25.53
C LYS A 193 4.16 11.90 -24.71
N GLU A 194 3.15 12.46 -25.38
CA GLU A 194 1.93 12.92 -24.68
C GLU A 194 1.38 11.76 -23.86
N THR A 195 1.86 11.65 -22.65
CA THR A 195 1.38 10.67 -21.69
C THR A 195 0.14 11.28 -21.06
N GLY A 196 -1.04 10.70 -21.36
CA GLY A 196 -2.27 10.99 -20.66
C GLY A 196 -2.16 10.72 -19.15
N MET A 197 -3.27 10.85 -18.44
CA MET A 197 -3.37 10.61 -17.00
C MET A 197 -2.92 9.20 -16.62
N ASP A 198 -1.90 9.10 -15.77
CA ASP A 198 -1.39 7.85 -15.23
C ASP A 198 -1.97 7.58 -13.84
N ILE A 199 -3.02 6.77 -13.77
CA ILE A 199 -3.72 6.47 -12.52
C ILE A 199 -2.92 5.58 -11.58
N ASN A 200 -1.97 4.79 -12.09
CA ASN A 200 -1.09 3.99 -11.25
C ASN A 200 -0.06 4.87 -10.54
N ALA A 201 0.54 5.83 -11.26
CA ALA A 201 1.41 6.83 -10.65
C ALA A 201 0.67 7.66 -9.59
N ILE A 202 -0.57 8.12 -9.89
CA ILE A 202 -1.40 8.88 -8.95
C ILE A 202 -1.71 8.06 -7.70
N GLN A 203 -2.04 6.79 -7.83
CA GLN A 203 -2.28 5.89 -6.69
C GLN A 203 -1.06 5.78 -5.78
N ASN A 204 0.14 5.82 -6.36
CA ASN A 204 1.42 5.78 -5.66
C ASN A 204 1.93 7.17 -5.21
N GLY A 205 1.08 8.20 -5.29
CA GLY A 205 1.41 9.55 -4.82
C GLY A 205 2.16 10.43 -5.81
N ASP A 206 2.43 9.97 -7.03
CA ASP A 206 3.01 10.78 -8.10
C ASP A 206 1.91 11.36 -9.00
N PHE A 207 1.61 12.65 -8.81
CA PHE A 207 0.62 13.37 -9.58
C PHE A 207 1.21 14.11 -10.80
N SER A 208 2.44 13.82 -11.19
CA SER A 208 3.14 14.52 -12.29
C SER A 208 2.37 14.46 -13.61
N SER A 209 1.69 13.35 -13.93
CA SER A 209 0.90 13.18 -15.17
C SER A 209 -0.29 14.13 -15.26
N ILE A 210 -0.81 14.60 -14.12
CA ILE A 210 -1.95 15.51 -14.04
C ILE A 210 -1.58 16.90 -13.51
N ALA A 211 -0.30 17.19 -13.30
CA ALA A 211 0.16 18.47 -12.79
C ALA A 211 -0.35 19.62 -13.69
N GLY A 212 -0.83 20.69 -13.06
CA GLY A 212 -1.45 21.83 -13.72
C GLY A 212 -2.84 22.14 -13.17
N THR A 213 -3.55 23.06 -13.84
CA THR A 213 -4.88 23.51 -13.43
C THR A 213 -5.97 22.77 -14.20
N TRP A 214 -6.99 22.35 -13.48
CA TRP A 214 -8.17 21.67 -13.97
C TRP A 214 -9.40 22.49 -13.63
N LYS A 215 -10.32 22.64 -14.58
CA LYS A 215 -11.52 23.48 -14.42
C LYS A 215 -12.75 22.75 -14.90
N ASN A 216 -13.86 22.85 -14.15
CA ASN A 216 -15.13 22.30 -14.56
C ASN A 216 -16.05 23.35 -15.21
N GLY A 217 -17.14 22.89 -15.82
CA GLY A 217 -18.12 23.77 -16.48
C GLY A 217 -18.85 24.71 -15.52
N LYS A 218 -18.79 24.50 -14.22
CA LYS A 218 -19.38 25.37 -13.18
C LYS A 218 -18.41 26.46 -12.70
N GLY A 219 -17.19 26.46 -13.21
CA GLY A 219 -16.18 27.47 -12.89
C GLY A 219 -15.27 27.14 -11.72
N TYR A 220 -15.45 25.97 -11.07
CA TYR A 220 -14.54 25.51 -10.02
C TYR A 220 -13.22 25.06 -10.62
N THR A 221 -12.14 25.27 -9.87
CA THR A 221 -10.77 24.87 -10.28
C THR A 221 -10.11 24.02 -9.22
N MET A 222 -9.27 23.09 -9.68
CA MET A 222 -8.33 22.32 -8.88
C MET A 222 -6.95 22.44 -9.52
N THR A 223 -5.91 22.63 -8.72
CA THR A 223 -4.52 22.65 -9.20
C THR A 223 -3.76 21.51 -8.55
N PHE A 224 -3.02 20.77 -9.36
CA PHE A 224 -2.15 19.70 -8.89
C PHE A 224 -0.70 20.02 -9.21
N ASP A 225 0.19 19.68 -8.30
CA ASP A 225 1.61 19.53 -8.56
C ASP A 225 2.02 18.04 -8.50
N LYS A 226 3.29 17.74 -8.60
CA LYS A 226 3.77 16.35 -8.55
C LYS A 226 3.45 15.65 -7.21
N ASN A 227 3.19 16.39 -6.14
CA ASN A 227 2.94 15.85 -4.80
C ASN A 227 1.43 15.78 -4.45
N GLY A 228 0.54 16.25 -5.34
CA GLY A 228 -0.90 16.17 -5.14
C GLY A 228 -1.66 17.48 -5.32
N LEU A 229 -2.81 17.59 -4.67
CA LEU A 229 -3.67 18.77 -4.72
C LEU A 229 -3.02 19.95 -4.01
N VAL A 230 -2.83 21.04 -4.74
CA VAL A 230 -2.36 22.33 -4.20
C VAL A 230 -3.56 23.04 -3.56
N SER A 231 -3.72 22.87 -2.26
CA SER A 231 -4.80 23.46 -1.47
C SER A 231 -4.32 23.65 -0.03
N ASP A 232 -4.78 24.70 0.63
CA ASP A 232 -4.48 24.95 2.06
C ASP A 232 -5.39 24.14 2.97
N THR A 233 -6.55 23.70 2.49
CA THR A 233 -7.60 23.10 3.32
C THR A 233 -7.87 21.64 3.06
N GLU A 234 -7.56 21.13 1.87
CA GLU A 234 -7.92 19.76 1.44
C GLU A 234 -6.72 19.01 0.87
N LYS A 235 -6.77 17.70 0.95
CA LYS A 235 -5.80 16.77 0.32
C LYS A 235 -6.53 15.61 -0.33
N VAL A 236 -5.89 14.99 -1.32
CA VAL A 236 -6.30 13.67 -1.82
C VAL A 236 -5.78 12.61 -0.86
N ALA A 237 -6.69 11.84 -0.28
CA ALA A 237 -6.38 10.72 0.63
C ALA A 237 -6.21 9.45 -0.21
N ILE A 238 -5.01 9.28 -0.78
CA ILE A 238 -4.67 8.14 -1.63
C ILE A 238 -4.65 6.83 -0.84
N GLU A 239 -4.39 6.89 0.46
CA GLU A 239 -4.39 5.77 1.39
C GLU A 239 -5.74 5.02 1.46
N TYR A 240 -6.82 5.65 1.06
CA TYR A 240 -8.15 5.06 0.93
C TYR A 240 -8.57 4.89 -0.54
N GLY A 241 -7.62 5.12 -1.45
CA GLY A 241 -7.88 5.10 -2.88
C GLY A 241 -7.96 3.67 -3.44
N LYS A 242 -8.66 3.55 -4.57
CA LYS A 242 -8.79 2.27 -5.28
C LYS A 242 -8.94 2.50 -6.78
N ILE A 243 -8.21 1.71 -7.57
CA ILE A 243 -8.49 1.59 -9.01
C ILE A 243 -9.64 0.59 -9.20
N ALA A 244 -10.69 1.01 -9.88
CA ALA A 244 -11.82 0.19 -10.26
C ALA A 244 -12.36 0.69 -11.61
N ASP A 245 -12.82 -0.21 -12.47
CA ASP A 245 -13.42 0.11 -13.78
C ASP A 245 -12.55 1.01 -14.66
N GLY A 246 -11.21 0.96 -14.48
CA GLY A 246 -10.24 1.72 -15.28
C GLY A 246 -9.97 3.15 -14.79
N PHE A 247 -10.51 3.58 -13.65
CA PHE A 247 -10.21 4.86 -13.04
C PHE A 247 -9.76 4.72 -11.58
N PHE A 248 -8.99 5.69 -11.08
CA PHE A 248 -8.60 5.74 -9.67
C PHE A 248 -9.58 6.63 -8.90
N LYS A 249 -10.17 6.08 -7.84
CA LYS A 249 -10.98 6.84 -6.87
C LYS A 249 -10.26 6.98 -5.54
N ALA A 250 -10.37 8.13 -4.90
CA ALA A 250 -9.80 8.42 -3.59
C ALA A 250 -10.73 9.31 -2.76
N GLY A 251 -10.39 9.55 -1.52
CA GLY A 251 -11.03 10.55 -0.69
C GLY A 251 -10.50 11.96 -1.04
N LEU A 252 -11.38 12.96 -1.04
CA LEU A 252 -11.00 14.36 -0.94
C LEU A 252 -11.32 14.80 0.48
N VAL A 253 -10.31 15.00 1.33
CA VAL A 253 -10.50 15.17 2.77
C VAL A 253 -9.87 16.47 3.28
N PRO A 254 -10.40 17.06 4.37
CA PRO A 254 -9.73 18.19 5.02
C PRO A 254 -8.32 17.81 5.51
N LYS A 255 -7.38 18.75 5.43
CA LYS A 255 -6.02 18.56 6.00
C LYS A 255 -6.03 18.56 7.52
N GLU A 256 -6.94 19.32 8.13
CA GLU A 256 -7.16 19.31 9.58
C GLU A 256 -8.31 18.38 9.95
N VAL A 257 -8.27 17.83 11.17
CA VAL A 257 -9.34 16.94 11.67
C VAL A 257 -10.63 17.75 11.81
N GLY A 258 -11.63 17.40 11.01
CA GLY A 258 -12.92 18.07 11.00
C GLY A 258 -13.96 17.34 10.15
N PRO A 259 -15.24 17.71 10.26
CA PRO A 259 -16.28 17.17 9.39
C PRO A 259 -16.11 17.74 7.97
N GLY A 260 -16.38 16.90 6.98
CA GLY A 260 -16.35 17.27 5.57
C GLY A 260 -15.54 16.29 4.74
N GLY A 261 -15.51 16.50 3.45
CA GLY A 261 -14.85 15.69 2.48
C GLY A 261 -15.82 15.13 1.45
N GLY A 262 -15.26 14.51 0.43
CA GLY A 262 -15.97 13.92 -0.69
C GLY A 262 -15.13 12.83 -1.31
N MET A 263 -15.53 12.40 -2.48
CA MET A 263 -14.74 11.51 -3.33
C MET A 263 -14.16 12.28 -4.49
N ILE A 264 -13.02 11.84 -4.97
CA ILE A 264 -12.40 12.30 -6.20
C ILE A 264 -12.11 11.08 -7.08
N ALA A 265 -12.35 11.21 -8.37
CA ALA A 265 -12.07 10.17 -9.35
C ALA A 265 -11.21 10.75 -10.48
N PHE A 266 -10.14 10.04 -10.80
CA PHE A 266 -9.20 10.35 -11.88
C PHE A 266 -9.51 9.39 -13.04
N LEU A 267 -10.04 9.93 -14.12
CA LEU A 267 -10.56 9.16 -15.25
C LEU A 267 -9.69 9.41 -16.48
N PRO A 268 -8.87 8.43 -16.89
CA PRO A 268 -8.14 8.48 -18.13
C PRO A 268 -9.09 8.59 -19.34
N LYS A 269 -8.57 9.11 -20.44
CA LYS A 269 -9.26 9.12 -21.73
C LYS A 269 -9.84 7.74 -22.06
N GLY A 270 -11.09 7.69 -22.49
CA GLY A 270 -11.83 6.48 -22.85
C GLY A 270 -12.55 5.78 -21.70
N VAL A 271 -12.23 6.10 -20.45
CA VAL A 271 -12.82 5.47 -19.27
C VAL A 271 -14.09 6.19 -18.84
N ALA A 272 -15.15 5.48 -18.49
CA ALA A 272 -16.39 6.06 -17.99
C ALA A 272 -16.44 6.05 -16.46
N LEU A 273 -17.05 7.07 -15.85
CA LEU A 273 -17.42 7.04 -14.45
C LEU A 273 -18.52 5.98 -14.24
N THR A 274 -18.34 5.13 -13.23
CA THR A 274 -19.34 4.10 -12.87
C THR A 274 -19.81 4.26 -11.43
N GLY A 275 -20.82 3.52 -11.02
CA GLY A 275 -21.30 3.48 -9.63
C GLY A 275 -20.26 3.00 -8.63
N SER A 276 -19.17 2.39 -9.08
CA SER A 276 -18.07 1.96 -8.20
C SER A 276 -17.38 3.13 -7.50
N VAL A 277 -17.52 4.36 -8.00
CA VAL A 277 -17.00 5.57 -7.33
C VAL A 277 -17.59 5.75 -5.93
N THR A 278 -18.86 5.41 -5.73
CA THR A 278 -19.55 5.53 -4.43
C THR A 278 -19.58 4.25 -3.62
N SER A 279 -18.98 3.16 -4.14
CA SER A 279 -19.05 1.82 -3.55
C SER A 279 -20.47 1.23 -3.46
N SER A 280 -21.40 1.77 -4.25
CA SER A 280 -22.77 1.29 -4.37
C SER A 280 -22.91 0.48 -5.66
N PRO A 281 -22.83 -0.85 -5.61
CA PRO A 281 -22.72 -1.69 -6.82
C PRO A 281 -23.97 -1.65 -7.72
N ASN A 282 -25.08 -1.12 -7.22
CA ASN A 282 -26.35 -1.02 -7.95
C ASN A 282 -26.59 0.38 -8.56
N GLU A 283 -25.72 1.35 -8.29
CA GLU A 283 -25.85 2.69 -8.88
C GLU A 283 -25.22 2.71 -10.27
N LYS A 284 -26.03 3.06 -11.26
CA LYS A 284 -25.54 3.36 -12.61
C LYS A 284 -25.24 4.85 -12.69
N ALA A 285 -23.97 5.19 -12.93
CA ALA A 285 -23.63 6.54 -13.33
C ALA A 285 -23.94 6.71 -14.82
N ASP A 286 -24.73 7.72 -15.16
CA ASP A 286 -24.93 8.15 -16.54
C ASP A 286 -23.88 9.23 -16.85
N ASP A 287 -22.66 8.79 -17.11
CA ASP A 287 -21.52 9.65 -17.39
C ASP A 287 -21.66 10.35 -18.75
N GLN A 288 -22.03 11.63 -18.74
CA GLN A 288 -22.22 12.48 -19.92
C GLN A 288 -20.99 13.34 -20.23
N SER A 289 -19.83 13.06 -19.62
CA SER A 289 -18.60 13.80 -19.85
C SER A 289 -17.94 13.51 -21.20
N ASP A 290 -17.03 14.37 -21.63
CA ASP A 290 -16.22 14.18 -22.83
C ASP A 290 -15.13 13.11 -22.62
N LYS A 291 -15.46 11.86 -22.92
CA LYS A 291 -14.55 10.71 -22.78
C LYS A 291 -13.37 10.72 -23.73
N SER A 292 -13.29 11.67 -24.65
CA SER A 292 -12.12 11.82 -25.52
C SER A 292 -10.92 12.48 -24.80
N LYS A 293 -11.10 12.92 -23.55
CA LYS A 293 -10.13 13.61 -22.71
C LYS A 293 -9.93 12.90 -21.38
N ASP A 294 -8.81 13.17 -20.74
CA ASP A 294 -8.62 12.90 -19.31
C ASP A 294 -9.52 13.82 -18.49
N ARG A 295 -10.12 13.30 -17.43
CA ARG A 295 -11.07 14.04 -16.59
C ARG A 295 -10.86 13.75 -15.12
N ILE A 296 -11.21 14.72 -14.29
CA ILE A 296 -11.34 14.55 -12.85
C ILE A 296 -12.79 14.81 -12.48
N TRP A 297 -13.38 13.95 -11.66
CA TRP A 297 -14.69 14.15 -11.05
C TRP A 297 -14.53 14.27 -9.54
N SER A 298 -15.33 15.11 -8.88
CA SER A 298 -15.35 15.21 -7.43
C SER A 298 -16.76 15.47 -6.93
N GLY A 299 -17.16 14.76 -5.86
CA GLY A 299 -18.49 14.91 -5.28
C GLY A 299 -18.72 13.99 -4.09
N GLN A 300 -19.89 14.14 -3.45
CA GLN A 300 -20.34 13.24 -2.36
C GLN A 300 -21.30 12.16 -2.86
N SER A 301 -21.90 12.36 -4.02
CA SER A 301 -22.83 11.43 -4.66
C SER A 301 -22.79 11.61 -6.16
N ILE A 302 -23.04 10.53 -6.92
CA ILE A 302 -23.19 10.55 -8.37
C ILE A 302 -24.54 11.08 -8.83
N TYR A 303 -25.53 11.18 -7.95
CA TYR A 303 -26.85 11.66 -8.30
C TYR A 303 -26.83 13.14 -8.69
N GLY A 304 -27.24 13.43 -9.93
CA GLY A 304 -27.30 14.80 -10.46
C GLY A 304 -25.94 15.48 -10.67
N THR A 305 -24.84 14.69 -10.69
CA THR A 305 -23.47 15.21 -10.83
C THR A 305 -22.69 14.54 -11.96
N THR A 306 -23.36 13.89 -12.87
CA THR A 306 -22.77 13.13 -13.98
C THR A 306 -22.89 13.83 -15.34
N ASP A 307 -23.48 15.02 -15.42
CA ASP A 307 -23.41 15.85 -16.60
C ASP A 307 -22.01 16.46 -16.75
N ASP A 308 -21.64 16.81 -17.99
CA ASP A 308 -20.29 17.28 -18.34
C ASP A 308 -19.80 18.47 -17.50
N SER A 309 -20.70 19.30 -16.99
CA SER A 309 -20.35 20.49 -16.20
C SER A 309 -19.74 20.19 -14.83
N TYR A 310 -19.86 18.96 -14.32
CA TYR A 310 -19.24 18.56 -13.06
C TYR A 310 -17.83 18.00 -13.24
N PHE A 311 -17.44 17.62 -14.46
CA PHE A 311 -16.11 17.10 -14.72
C PHE A 311 -15.11 18.22 -14.96
N PHE A 312 -13.92 18.04 -14.37
CA PHE A 312 -12.80 18.95 -14.53
C PHE A 312 -11.95 18.48 -15.70
N TYR A 313 -11.61 19.40 -16.54
CA TYR A 313 -10.71 19.24 -17.68
C TYR A 313 -9.47 20.11 -17.48
N LYS A 314 -8.33 19.63 -17.94
CA LYS A 314 -7.07 20.37 -17.86
C LYS A 314 -7.22 21.66 -18.68
N VAL A 315 -6.81 22.75 -18.07
CA VAL A 315 -6.69 24.06 -18.74
C VAL A 315 -5.20 24.33 -18.94
N ASP A 316 -4.84 24.70 -20.16
CA ASP A 316 -3.47 25.02 -20.56
C ASP A 316 -2.99 26.35 -19.96
#